data_94a02e4da925046fc1636de7e335dcc2
#
_entry.id   94a02e4da925046fc1636de7e335dcc2
#
_cell.length_a   1.000
_cell.length_b   1.000
_cell.length_c   1.000
_cell.angle_alpha   90.00
_cell.angle_beta   90.00
_cell.angle_gamma   90.00
#
_symmetry.space_group_name_H-M   'P 1'
#
loop_
_entity.id
_entity.type
_entity.pdbx_description
1 polymer ?
#
loop_
_entity_poly.entity_id
_entity_poly.type
_entity_poly.pdbx_seq_one_letter_code
_entity_poly.pdbx_strand_id
1 'polypeptide(L)'
;MFIDEANIRVKAGDGGNGCLAFRREKFVPRGGPSGGDGGRGGDIVMESSERHNTLVHFRFNPEHKAERGRHGEGSNRTGREGADVVLKVPVGTIVYDADSGERVHDFARPDERVVIARGGRGGRGNARFATSTHQAPRECEPGRPGEERSFRLELKLLADVGLVGYPNVGKSTLISRISAARPKIADYPFTTLEPNLGVVAVGEEPEQISFVVADIPGLIEGAHEGTGLGAQFLRHIERTRLLVHLVDVSDSSGRPDPVKDFEVIMNELASFGAGLEAKPMLVAASKIDVANKSKLAKLRQFCRRKKLALYPISGVTGEGIDKLKYALAKRVDEIRRETPRIAPDQDG
;
A
#
# COMPACT_ATOMS: atom_id res chain seq x y z
N MET A 1 7.56 -12.10 4.45
CA MET A 1 8.14 -11.12 5.38
C MET A 1 7.37 -9.84 5.20
N PHE A 2 6.79 -9.29 6.28
CA PHE A 2 6.12 -7.98 6.23
C PHE A 2 7.16 -6.91 6.55
N ILE A 3 7.24 -5.88 5.73
CA ILE A 3 8.13 -4.73 5.90
C ILE A 3 7.32 -3.49 5.63
N ASP A 4 7.31 -2.59 6.58
CA ASP A 4 6.56 -1.34 6.62
C ASP A 4 7.43 -0.10 6.38
N GLU A 5 8.75 -0.25 6.41
CA GLU A 5 9.70 0.81 6.12
C GLU A 5 10.78 0.32 5.16
N ALA A 6 11.09 1.12 4.15
CA ALA A 6 12.16 0.83 3.19
C ALA A 6 12.80 2.13 2.71
N ASN A 7 14.13 2.11 2.58
CA ASN A 7 14.87 3.20 1.96
C ASN A 7 15.20 2.81 0.51
N ILE A 8 14.94 3.74 -0.41
CA ILE A 8 15.23 3.54 -1.82
C ILE A 8 16.03 4.72 -2.39
N ARG A 9 16.85 4.41 -3.39
CA ARG A 9 17.54 5.40 -4.20
C ARG A 9 17.03 5.30 -5.63
N VAL A 10 16.57 6.39 -6.18
CA VAL A 10 16.05 6.45 -7.53
C VAL A 10 16.91 7.38 -8.38
N LYS A 11 17.17 6.95 -9.62
CA LYS A 11 17.85 7.75 -10.62
C LYS A 11 17.05 7.73 -11.91
N ALA A 12 16.47 8.87 -12.26
CA ALA A 12 15.82 9.04 -13.55
C ALA A 12 16.84 8.99 -14.70
N GLY A 13 16.38 8.67 -15.89
CA GLY A 13 17.24 8.54 -17.07
C GLY A 13 17.89 9.86 -17.45
N ASP A 14 19.16 9.81 -17.84
CA ASP A 14 19.83 10.96 -18.41
C ASP A 14 19.29 11.22 -19.82
N GLY A 15 19.29 12.48 -20.28
CA GLY A 15 18.99 12.82 -21.65
C GLY A 15 20.10 12.37 -22.61
N GLY A 16 19.74 12.02 -23.84
CA GLY A 16 20.68 11.77 -24.94
C GLY A 16 21.34 13.06 -25.40
N ASN A 17 22.57 13.00 -25.90
CA ASN A 17 23.22 14.16 -26.47
C ASN A 17 22.64 14.48 -27.85
N GLY A 18 22.60 15.74 -28.22
CA GLY A 18 22.35 16.18 -29.58
C GLY A 18 23.50 15.77 -30.51
N CYS A 19 23.17 15.62 -31.76
CA CYS A 19 24.14 15.19 -32.80
C CYS A 19 24.70 16.41 -33.54
N LEU A 20 25.99 16.35 -33.83
CA LEU A 20 26.68 17.24 -34.78
C LEU A 20 26.83 16.52 -36.10
N ALA A 21 25.98 16.78 -37.09
CA ALA A 21 26.04 16.17 -38.40
C ALA A 21 25.73 17.18 -39.50
N PHE A 22 26.33 16.93 -40.69
CA PHE A 22 26.05 17.68 -41.91
C PHE A 22 25.59 16.72 -43.00
N ARG A 23 24.64 17.14 -43.80
CA ARG A 23 24.16 16.37 -44.94
C ARG A 23 25.28 16.21 -45.98
N ARG A 24 25.55 14.99 -46.38
CA ARG A 24 26.53 14.64 -47.43
C ARG A 24 25.83 13.73 -48.42
N GLU A 25 25.55 14.25 -49.60
CA GLU A 25 24.96 13.50 -50.68
C GLU A 25 25.74 13.75 -52.01
N LYS A 26 25.61 12.80 -52.94
CA LYS A 26 26.15 12.97 -54.30
C LYS A 26 25.46 14.20 -54.90
N PHE A 27 26.20 15.13 -55.41
CA PHE A 27 25.75 16.44 -55.98
C PHE A 27 25.31 17.51 -54.96
N VAL A 28 25.45 17.30 -53.67
CA VAL A 28 25.21 18.34 -52.62
C VAL A 28 26.48 18.56 -51.80
N PRO A 29 27.49 19.29 -52.34
CA PRO A 29 28.79 19.44 -51.66
C PRO A 29 28.76 20.28 -50.40
N ARG A 30 27.74 21.12 -50.21
CA ARG A 30 27.54 21.96 -49.02
C ARG A 30 26.18 21.71 -48.42
N GLY A 31 25.93 20.45 -47.98
CA GLY A 31 24.71 20.14 -47.25
C GLY A 31 24.65 20.88 -45.91
N GLY A 32 23.50 21.36 -45.53
CA GLY A 32 23.28 22.06 -44.25
C GLY A 32 23.41 21.18 -43.04
N PRO A 33 23.28 21.72 -41.82
CA PRO A 33 23.31 20.95 -40.59
C PRO A 33 22.14 19.98 -40.58
N SER A 34 22.41 18.74 -40.14
CA SER A 34 21.46 17.63 -40.15
C SER A 34 21.51 16.78 -38.87
N GLY A 35 22.12 17.29 -37.82
CA GLY A 35 22.15 16.60 -36.54
C GLY A 35 20.81 16.71 -35.81
N GLY A 36 20.25 15.54 -35.45
CA GLY A 36 19.02 15.45 -34.68
C GLY A 36 19.23 15.66 -33.17
N ASP A 37 18.15 15.88 -32.47
CA ASP A 37 18.14 16.07 -31.01
C ASP A 37 18.34 14.74 -30.29
N GLY A 38 18.87 14.75 -29.07
CA GLY A 38 18.87 13.62 -28.18
C GLY A 38 17.48 13.34 -27.63
N GLY A 39 17.18 12.09 -27.31
CA GLY A 39 15.94 11.68 -26.63
C GLY A 39 15.94 12.12 -25.17
N ARG A 40 14.76 12.33 -24.60
CA ARG A 40 14.58 12.54 -23.16
C ARG A 40 14.89 11.25 -22.40
N GLY A 41 15.42 11.34 -21.19
CA GLY A 41 15.52 10.20 -20.26
C GLY A 41 14.16 9.83 -19.68
N GLY A 42 13.99 8.57 -19.29
CA GLY A 42 12.78 8.07 -18.65
C GLY A 42 12.58 8.64 -17.24
N ASP A 43 11.35 8.81 -16.83
CA ASP A 43 10.97 9.23 -15.49
C ASP A 43 10.92 8.04 -14.53
N ILE A 44 10.98 8.31 -13.22
CA ILE A 44 10.61 7.34 -12.17
C ILE A 44 9.24 7.75 -11.65
N VAL A 45 8.27 6.85 -11.81
CA VAL A 45 6.88 7.04 -11.40
C VAL A 45 6.57 6.06 -10.27
N MET A 46 5.98 6.52 -9.19
CA MET A 46 5.35 5.63 -8.20
C MET A 46 3.86 5.49 -8.50
N GLU A 47 3.35 4.28 -8.32
CA GLU A 47 1.94 3.95 -8.51
C GLU A 47 1.45 3.11 -7.33
N SER A 48 0.38 3.55 -6.67
CA SER A 48 -0.25 2.77 -5.61
C SER A 48 -1.03 1.58 -6.18
N SER A 49 -0.95 0.44 -5.52
CA SER A 49 -1.62 -0.79 -5.96
C SER A 49 -2.17 -1.58 -4.78
N GLU A 50 -3.42 -2.00 -4.89
CA GLU A 50 -4.07 -2.87 -3.88
C GLU A 50 -3.54 -4.31 -3.87
N ARG A 51 -2.80 -4.71 -4.91
CA ARG A 51 -2.20 -6.05 -5.01
C ARG A 51 -0.94 -6.19 -4.16
N HIS A 52 -0.37 -5.08 -3.68
CA HIS A 52 0.84 -5.05 -2.86
C HIS A 52 0.46 -4.69 -1.43
N ASN A 53 0.88 -5.50 -0.45
CA ASN A 53 0.56 -5.33 0.96
C ASN A 53 1.80 -5.10 1.84
N THR A 54 2.98 -4.94 1.24
CA THR A 54 4.25 -4.82 1.97
C THR A 54 5.31 -4.14 1.10
N LEU A 55 6.26 -3.47 1.73
CA LEU A 55 7.42 -2.84 1.09
C LEU A 55 8.61 -3.80 0.93
N VAL A 56 8.41 -5.10 1.11
CA VAL A 56 9.48 -6.12 1.09
C VAL A 56 10.33 -6.07 -0.17
N HIS A 57 9.72 -5.82 -1.33
CA HIS A 57 10.39 -5.71 -2.61
C HIS A 57 11.47 -4.62 -2.61
N PHE A 58 11.14 -3.47 -2.03
CA PHE A 58 12.04 -2.31 -1.98
C PHE A 58 13.22 -2.51 -1.03
N ARG A 59 13.06 -3.32 0.01
CA ARG A 59 14.17 -3.66 0.91
C ARG A 59 15.23 -4.53 0.23
N PHE A 60 14.80 -5.46 -0.63
CA PHE A 60 15.74 -6.31 -1.37
C PHE A 60 16.27 -5.64 -2.63
N ASN A 61 15.53 -4.69 -3.20
CA ASN A 61 15.90 -3.93 -4.38
C ASN A 61 15.81 -2.43 -4.06
N PRO A 62 16.82 -1.86 -3.38
CA PRO A 62 16.77 -0.46 -2.97
C PRO A 62 17.12 0.53 -4.08
N GLU A 63 17.73 0.09 -5.18
CA GLU A 63 18.14 0.96 -6.28
C GLU A 63 17.26 0.77 -7.52
N HIS A 64 16.74 1.89 -8.03
CA HIS A 64 15.91 1.92 -9.23
C HIS A 64 16.43 2.96 -10.21
N LYS A 65 16.63 2.53 -11.48
CA LYS A 65 17.17 3.40 -12.54
C LYS A 65 16.26 3.34 -13.75
N ALA A 66 15.89 4.51 -14.30
CA ALA A 66 15.18 4.60 -15.57
C ALA A 66 16.16 4.64 -16.75
N GLU A 67 15.64 4.32 -17.93
CA GLU A 67 16.43 4.23 -19.15
C GLU A 67 16.89 5.63 -19.60
N ARG A 68 18.13 5.71 -20.07
CA ARG A 68 18.69 6.91 -20.68
C ARG A 68 18.06 7.16 -22.05
N GLY A 69 17.83 8.41 -22.42
CA GLY A 69 17.50 8.81 -23.78
C GLY A 69 18.66 8.53 -24.75
N ARG A 70 18.35 8.03 -25.94
CA ARG A 70 19.36 7.81 -26.98
C ARG A 70 19.90 9.11 -27.53
N HIS A 71 21.14 9.09 -27.97
CA HIS A 71 21.74 10.23 -28.67
C HIS A 71 21.02 10.51 -29.98
N GLY A 72 20.99 11.78 -30.41
CA GLY A 72 20.57 12.15 -31.74
C GLY A 72 21.53 11.58 -32.81
N GLU A 73 21.02 11.41 -34.00
CA GLU A 73 21.77 10.88 -35.15
C GLU A 73 21.74 11.88 -36.30
N GLY A 74 22.56 11.61 -37.33
CA GLY A 74 22.51 12.39 -38.57
C GLY A 74 21.17 12.26 -39.30
N SER A 75 20.95 13.08 -40.36
CA SER A 75 19.70 13.11 -41.13
C SER A 75 18.46 13.56 -40.30
N ASN A 76 18.67 14.43 -39.32
CA ASN A 76 17.65 14.97 -38.41
C ASN A 76 16.92 13.89 -37.58
N ARG A 77 17.56 12.74 -37.34
CA ARG A 77 16.95 11.69 -36.54
C ARG A 77 17.08 12.02 -35.05
N THR A 78 15.96 12.24 -34.40
CA THR A 78 15.88 12.42 -32.95
C THR A 78 16.14 11.08 -32.27
N GLY A 79 16.94 11.07 -31.21
CA GLY A 79 17.15 9.90 -30.37
C GLY A 79 15.83 9.45 -29.71
N ARG A 80 15.67 8.14 -29.55
CA ARG A 80 14.53 7.56 -28.84
C ARG A 80 14.52 8.00 -27.38
N GLU A 81 13.36 8.31 -26.81
CA GLU A 81 13.18 8.55 -25.39
C GLU A 81 13.45 7.30 -24.57
N GLY A 82 14.00 7.45 -23.38
CA GLY A 82 14.16 6.37 -22.41
C GLY A 82 12.81 5.93 -21.84
N ALA A 83 12.67 4.65 -21.54
CA ALA A 83 11.47 4.13 -20.91
C ALA A 83 11.36 4.58 -19.44
N ASP A 84 10.14 4.93 -19.04
CA ASP A 84 9.82 5.20 -17.64
C ASP A 84 9.85 3.92 -16.79
N VAL A 85 10.18 4.06 -15.52
CA VAL A 85 10.11 2.98 -14.53
C VAL A 85 8.96 3.24 -13.58
N VAL A 86 8.02 2.30 -13.51
CA VAL A 86 6.87 2.38 -12.59
C VAL A 86 7.17 1.50 -11.36
N LEU A 87 7.23 2.14 -10.20
CA LEU A 87 7.42 1.50 -8.90
C LEU A 87 6.06 1.34 -8.22
N LYS A 88 5.62 0.09 -8.07
CA LYS A 88 4.33 -0.20 -7.43
C LYS A 88 4.48 -0.26 -5.93
N VAL A 89 3.74 0.59 -5.22
CA VAL A 89 3.71 0.68 -3.76
C VAL A 89 2.31 0.28 -3.23
N PRO A 90 2.23 -0.25 -2.00
CA PRO A 90 0.93 -0.47 -1.34
C PRO A 90 0.16 0.84 -1.15
N VAL A 91 -1.18 0.77 -1.18
CA VAL A 91 -2.02 1.87 -0.70
C VAL A 91 -1.73 2.13 0.77
N GLY A 92 -1.63 3.41 1.17
CA GLY A 92 -1.22 3.82 2.51
C GLY A 92 0.29 4.03 2.66
N THR A 93 1.06 3.95 1.57
CA THR A 93 2.49 4.28 1.58
C THR A 93 2.69 5.79 1.60
N ILE A 94 3.48 6.28 2.56
CA ILE A 94 3.97 7.66 2.58
C ILE A 94 5.40 7.66 2.11
N VAL A 95 5.70 8.62 1.25
CA VAL A 95 7.03 8.88 0.71
C VAL A 95 7.60 10.11 1.39
N TYR A 96 8.75 9.95 2.03
CA TYR A 96 9.55 11.05 2.57
C TYR A 96 10.83 11.19 1.78
N ASP A 97 11.24 12.42 1.54
CA ASP A 97 12.58 12.71 1.06
C ASP A 97 13.58 12.33 2.17
N ALA A 98 14.57 11.49 1.86
CA ALA A 98 15.48 10.97 2.88
C ALA A 98 16.46 12.02 3.41
N ASP A 99 16.74 13.06 2.62
CA ASP A 99 17.71 14.10 2.96
C ASP A 99 17.06 15.22 3.79
N SER A 100 15.86 15.68 3.40
CA SER A 100 15.13 16.74 4.10
C SER A 100 14.19 16.23 5.19
N GLY A 101 13.77 14.97 5.11
CA GLY A 101 12.73 14.39 5.98
C GLY A 101 11.31 14.90 5.67
N GLU A 102 11.14 15.73 4.65
CA GLU A 102 9.83 16.25 4.26
C GLU A 102 8.97 15.19 3.60
N ARG A 103 7.66 15.26 3.85
CA ARG A 103 6.69 14.39 3.18
C ARG A 103 6.49 14.84 1.74
N VAL A 104 6.88 13.99 0.80
CA VAL A 104 6.73 14.23 -0.64
C VAL A 104 5.32 13.87 -1.10
N HIS A 105 4.82 12.68 -0.70
CA HIS A 105 3.50 12.22 -1.12
C HIS A 105 2.91 11.19 -0.14
N ASP A 106 1.56 11.06 -0.15
CA ASP A 106 0.80 10.09 0.65
C ASP A 106 -0.16 9.35 -0.29
N PHE A 107 0.15 8.10 -0.62
CA PHE A 107 -0.66 7.25 -1.49
C PHE A 107 -1.88 6.71 -0.75
N ALA A 108 -2.86 7.56 -0.52
CA ALA A 108 -4.08 7.22 0.21
C ALA A 108 -5.09 6.40 -0.61
N ARG A 109 -4.98 6.40 -1.93
CA ARG A 109 -5.94 5.80 -2.86
C ARG A 109 -5.27 4.80 -3.80
N PRO A 110 -6.00 3.80 -4.34
CA PRO A 110 -5.48 2.91 -5.36
C PRO A 110 -5.27 3.63 -6.70
N ASP A 111 -4.36 3.08 -7.51
CA ASP A 111 -4.02 3.54 -8.86
C ASP A 111 -3.57 5.01 -8.95
N GLU A 112 -3.15 5.59 -7.83
CA GLU A 112 -2.61 6.94 -7.76
C GLU A 112 -1.17 6.95 -8.30
N ARG A 113 -0.86 7.87 -9.23
CA ARG A 113 0.43 7.98 -9.90
C ARG A 113 1.11 9.31 -9.62
N VAL A 114 2.37 9.26 -9.25
CA VAL A 114 3.20 10.44 -8.98
C VAL A 114 4.59 10.27 -9.57
N VAL A 115 5.07 11.27 -10.31
CA VAL A 115 6.45 11.33 -10.79
C VAL A 115 7.32 11.79 -9.63
N ILE A 116 8.22 10.92 -9.15
CA ILE A 116 9.10 11.18 -8.00
C ILE A 116 10.51 11.64 -8.42
N ALA A 117 10.92 11.31 -9.64
CA ALA A 117 12.16 11.82 -10.24
C ALA A 117 12.00 11.96 -11.75
N ARG A 118 12.38 13.11 -12.28
CA ARG A 118 12.20 13.47 -13.70
C ARG A 118 13.45 13.16 -14.51
N GLY A 119 13.24 12.57 -15.69
CA GLY A 119 14.28 12.32 -16.67
C GLY A 119 14.90 13.60 -17.24
N GLY A 120 16.18 13.51 -17.55
CA GLY A 120 16.94 14.60 -18.13
C GLY A 120 16.45 14.94 -19.55
N ARG A 121 16.45 16.21 -19.89
CA ARG A 121 16.11 16.67 -21.24
C ARG A 121 17.23 16.28 -22.22
N GLY A 122 16.84 15.81 -23.42
CA GLY A 122 17.77 15.59 -24.53
C GLY A 122 18.41 16.90 -25.01
N GLY A 123 19.67 16.81 -25.39
CA GLY A 123 20.42 17.93 -25.95
C GLY A 123 19.95 18.25 -27.39
N ARG A 124 20.03 19.49 -27.80
CA ARG A 124 19.70 19.91 -29.17
C ARG A 124 20.80 19.55 -30.13
N GLY A 125 20.43 19.03 -31.31
CA GLY A 125 21.34 18.82 -32.43
C GLY A 125 21.69 20.11 -33.18
N ASN A 126 22.75 20.09 -33.98
CA ASN A 126 23.21 21.27 -34.67
C ASN A 126 22.18 21.86 -35.66
N ALA A 127 21.24 21.04 -36.15
CA ALA A 127 20.17 21.54 -37.01
C ALA A 127 19.28 22.61 -36.33
N ARG A 128 19.14 22.57 -34.99
CA ARG A 128 18.36 23.55 -34.20
C ARG A 128 19.01 24.89 -34.01
N PHE A 129 20.33 25.01 -34.27
CA PHE A 129 21.10 26.22 -34.14
C PHE A 129 21.28 26.98 -35.48
N ALA A 130 20.75 26.40 -36.57
CA ALA A 130 20.77 27.02 -37.87
C ALA A 130 19.87 28.27 -37.90
N THR A 131 20.45 29.38 -38.30
CA THR A 131 19.75 30.66 -38.52
C THR A 131 20.14 31.22 -39.90
N SER A 132 19.47 32.28 -40.37
CA SER A 132 19.78 32.96 -41.63
C SER A 132 21.22 33.46 -41.69
N THR A 133 21.78 33.89 -40.56
CA THR A 133 23.14 34.39 -40.42
C THR A 133 24.16 33.30 -40.04
N HIS A 134 23.72 32.22 -39.40
CA HIS A 134 24.54 31.09 -38.96
C HIS A 134 24.04 29.80 -39.61
N GLN A 135 24.36 29.61 -40.91
CA GLN A 135 23.81 28.52 -41.73
C GLN A 135 24.46 27.16 -41.48
N ALA A 136 25.64 27.10 -40.89
CA ALA A 136 26.42 25.84 -40.68
C ALA A 136 26.96 25.74 -39.24
N PRO A 137 26.08 25.70 -38.22
CA PRO A 137 26.48 25.63 -36.82
C PRO A 137 27.24 24.30 -36.53
N ARG A 138 28.37 24.41 -35.81
CA ARG A 138 29.19 23.29 -35.37
C ARG A 138 29.06 23.04 -33.87
N GLU A 139 27.90 23.38 -33.31
CA GLU A 139 27.59 23.21 -31.91
C GLU A 139 26.39 22.27 -31.73
N CYS A 140 26.41 21.48 -30.68
CA CYS A 140 25.31 20.68 -30.21
C CYS A 140 25.31 20.68 -28.69
N GLU A 141 24.16 20.47 -28.07
CA GLU A 141 24.04 20.42 -26.63
C GLU A 141 24.20 19.00 -26.10
N PRO A 142 24.90 18.80 -24.96
CA PRO A 142 24.82 17.55 -24.23
C PRO A 142 23.42 17.37 -23.63
N GLY A 143 22.99 16.12 -23.45
CA GLY A 143 21.80 15.82 -22.67
C GLY A 143 21.99 16.20 -21.21
N ARG A 144 20.90 16.65 -20.57
CA ARG A 144 20.92 16.97 -19.14
C ARG A 144 20.85 15.69 -18.31
N PRO A 145 21.47 15.62 -17.13
CA PRO A 145 21.34 14.51 -16.22
C PRO A 145 19.89 14.39 -15.73
N GLY A 146 19.42 13.19 -15.49
CA GLY A 146 18.17 12.91 -14.79
C GLY A 146 18.29 13.23 -13.29
N GLU A 147 17.16 13.42 -12.63
CA GLU A 147 17.12 13.64 -11.18
C GLU A 147 17.54 12.36 -10.44
N GLU A 148 18.33 12.57 -9.39
CA GLU A 148 18.73 11.50 -8.47
C GLU A 148 18.28 11.89 -7.08
N ARG A 149 17.51 11.01 -6.42
CA ARG A 149 16.94 11.26 -5.09
C ARG A 149 16.93 10.00 -4.25
N SER A 150 16.96 10.18 -2.95
CA SER A 150 16.77 9.12 -1.96
C SER A 150 15.44 9.33 -1.23
N PHE A 151 14.68 8.26 -1.07
CA PHE A 151 13.39 8.32 -0.38
C PHE A 151 13.32 7.28 0.72
N ARG A 152 12.66 7.65 1.80
CA ARG A 152 12.18 6.73 2.83
C ARG A 152 10.70 6.49 2.60
N LEU A 153 10.34 5.23 2.40
CA LEU A 153 8.97 4.77 2.27
C LEU A 153 8.48 4.26 3.61
N GLU A 154 7.31 4.67 4.02
CA GLU A 154 6.65 4.22 5.26
C GLU A 154 5.22 3.77 4.94
N LEU A 155 4.90 2.53 5.25
CA LEU A 155 3.56 1.98 5.05
C LEU A 155 2.72 2.21 6.29
N LYS A 156 1.72 3.10 6.21
CA LYS A 156 0.81 3.42 7.32
C LYS A 156 -0.40 2.48 7.42
N LEU A 157 -0.69 1.67 6.41
CA LEU A 157 -1.81 0.73 6.48
C LEU A 157 -1.42 -0.45 7.36
N LEU A 158 -2.00 -0.53 8.54
CA LEU A 158 -1.67 -1.59 9.47
C LEU A 158 -2.26 -2.94 9.05
N ALA A 159 -3.54 -2.96 8.67
CA ALA A 159 -4.25 -4.17 8.25
C ALA A 159 -5.57 -3.82 7.53
N ASP A 160 -6.05 -4.72 6.68
CA ASP A 160 -7.39 -4.62 6.11
C ASP A 160 -8.45 -4.98 7.15
N VAL A 161 -8.13 -5.95 8.02
CA VAL A 161 -9.03 -6.49 9.04
C VAL A 161 -8.41 -6.38 10.43
N GLY A 162 -9.11 -5.73 11.35
CA GLY A 162 -8.75 -5.67 12.76
C GLY A 162 -9.54 -6.69 13.58
N LEU A 163 -8.87 -7.53 14.40
CA LEU A 163 -9.53 -8.40 15.35
C LEU A 163 -9.70 -7.69 16.68
N VAL A 164 -10.94 -7.58 17.15
CA VAL A 164 -11.28 -6.99 18.43
C VAL A 164 -11.98 -8.02 19.33
N GLY A 165 -11.83 -7.88 20.61
CA GLY A 165 -12.41 -8.78 21.60
C GLY A 165 -11.56 -8.92 22.84
N TYR A 166 -12.11 -9.49 23.88
CA TYR A 166 -11.45 -9.68 25.17
C TYR A 166 -10.15 -10.50 25.09
N PRO A 167 -9.26 -10.38 26.06
CA PRO A 167 -8.11 -11.27 26.20
C PRO A 167 -8.55 -12.75 26.23
N ASN A 168 -7.74 -13.62 25.66
CA ASN A 168 -7.94 -15.07 25.61
C ASN A 168 -9.24 -15.54 24.87
N VAL A 169 -9.87 -14.67 24.10
CA VAL A 169 -11.02 -15.03 23.25
C VAL A 169 -10.60 -15.83 22.02
N GLY A 170 -9.31 -15.94 21.73
CA GLY A 170 -8.78 -16.71 20.61
C GLY A 170 -8.35 -15.89 19.39
N LYS A 171 -8.10 -14.56 19.52
CA LYS A 171 -7.64 -13.70 18.42
C LYS A 171 -6.36 -14.22 17.76
N SER A 172 -5.30 -14.40 18.54
CA SER A 172 -4.00 -14.87 18.03
C SER A 172 -4.06 -16.29 17.48
N THR A 173 -4.91 -17.15 18.06
CA THR A 173 -5.19 -18.50 17.53
C THR A 173 -5.87 -18.41 16.16
N LEU A 174 -6.82 -17.51 16.00
CA LEU A 174 -7.51 -17.30 14.71
C LEU A 174 -6.50 -16.85 13.66
N ILE A 175 -5.67 -15.84 13.94
CA ILE A 175 -4.64 -15.38 12.99
C ILE A 175 -3.72 -16.50 12.57
N SER A 176 -3.25 -17.29 13.51
CA SER A 176 -2.36 -18.44 13.22
C SER A 176 -3.01 -19.48 12.31
N ARG A 177 -4.34 -19.61 12.35
CA ARG A 177 -5.09 -20.57 11.54
C ARG A 177 -5.43 -20.06 10.15
N ILE A 178 -5.72 -18.75 10.00
CA ILE A 178 -6.13 -18.18 8.71
C ILE A 178 -4.95 -17.67 7.88
N SER A 179 -3.80 -17.43 8.51
CA SER A 179 -2.62 -16.90 7.84
C SER A 179 -1.97 -17.92 6.92
N ALA A 180 -1.65 -17.52 5.69
CA ALA A 180 -0.92 -18.33 4.71
C ALA A 180 0.56 -18.55 5.08
N ALA A 181 1.11 -17.70 5.95
CA ALA A 181 2.45 -17.81 6.50
C ALA A 181 2.40 -17.69 8.02
N ARG A 182 3.47 -18.08 8.73
CA ARG A 182 3.53 -17.87 10.18
C ARG A 182 3.28 -16.41 10.52
N PRO A 183 2.34 -16.09 11.42
CA PRO A 183 2.10 -14.72 11.87
C PRO A 183 3.40 -14.11 12.36
N LYS A 184 3.61 -12.84 12.07
CA LYS A 184 4.76 -12.08 12.56
C LYS A 184 4.32 -11.11 13.60
N ILE A 185 5.09 -11.06 14.65
CA ILE A 185 5.13 -9.96 15.59
C ILE A 185 5.81 -8.82 14.83
N ALA A 186 5.10 -7.74 14.61
CA ALA A 186 5.66 -6.55 13.98
C ALA A 186 6.10 -5.59 15.09
N ASP A 187 7.40 -5.28 15.08
CA ASP A 187 7.99 -4.29 15.98
C ASP A 187 7.79 -2.90 15.33
N TYR A 188 6.74 -2.22 15.75
CA TYR A 188 6.49 -0.85 15.31
C TYR A 188 7.08 0.12 16.34
N PRO A 189 7.94 1.06 15.94
CA PRO A 189 8.61 1.99 16.85
C PRO A 189 7.66 2.91 17.64
N PHE A 190 6.35 2.86 17.28
CA PHE A 190 5.28 3.63 17.92
C PHE A 190 4.27 2.77 18.68
N THR A 191 4.50 1.45 18.83
CA THR A 191 3.65 0.55 19.62
C THR A 191 4.43 0.01 20.80
N THR A 192 3.85 0.14 21.99
CA THR A 192 4.35 -0.51 23.19
C THR A 192 3.90 -1.96 23.33
N LEU A 193 2.97 -2.39 22.48
CA LEU A 193 2.49 -3.76 22.36
C LEU A 193 2.60 -4.18 20.88
N GLU A 194 3.34 -5.23 20.63
CA GLU A 194 3.62 -5.77 19.31
C GLU A 194 2.35 -6.44 18.73
N PRO A 195 1.73 -5.91 17.66
CA PRO A 195 0.58 -6.55 17.05
C PRO A 195 1.01 -7.81 16.29
N ASN A 196 0.20 -8.87 16.41
CA ASN A 196 0.36 -10.05 15.56
C ASN A 196 -0.32 -9.79 14.21
N LEU A 197 0.47 -9.85 13.14
CA LEU A 197 -0.03 -9.69 11.78
C LEU A 197 -0.06 -11.03 11.04
N GLY A 198 -1.15 -11.30 10.32
CA GLY A 198 -1.28 -12.45 9.44
C GLY A 198 -1.69 -12.04 8.04
N VAL A 199 -1.02 -12.57 7.03
CA VAL A 199 -1.44 -12.41 5.63
C VAL A 199 -2.35 -13.58 5.27
N VAL A 200 -3.55 -13.28 4.83
CA VAL A 200 -4.56 -14.25 4.41
C VAL A 200 -4.71 -14.20 2.90
N ALA A 201 -4.68 -15.36 2.26
CA ALA A 201 -4.91 -15.50 0.84
C ALA A 201 -6.11 -16.44 0.61
N VAL A 202 -7.02 -16.05 -0.29
CA VAL A 202 -8.26 -16.78 -0.60
C VAL A 202 -8.45 -16.82 -2.12
N GLY A 203 -8.74 -18.01 -2.65
CA GLY A 203 -8.86 -18.25 -4.08
C GLY A 203 -7.56 -18.73 -4.72
N GLU A 204 -7.60 -18.99 -6.01
CA GLU A 204 -6.45 -19.40 -6.84
C GLU A 204 -6.08 -18.25 -7.79
N GLU A 205 -4.80 -18.19 -8.20
CA GLU A 205 -4.37 -17.22 -9.19
C GLU A 205 -5.11 -17.45 -10.54
N PRO A 206 -5.53 -16.39 -11.26
CA PRO A 206 -5.25 -14.96 -11.04
C PRO A 206 -6.25 -14.21 -10.14
N GLU A 207 -7.28 -14.85 -9.62
CA GLU A 207 -8.37 -14.22 -8.83
C GLU A 207 -8.13 -14.28 -7.32
N GLN A 208 -6.91 -14.57 -6.89
CA GLN A 208 -6.57 -14.65 -5.48
C GLN A 208 -6.71 -13.30 -4.78
N ILE A 209 -7.57 -13.25 -3.74
CA ILE A 209 -7.71 -12.09 -2.85
C ILE A 209 -6.76 -12.26 -1.67
N SER A 210 -5.84 -11.31 -1.51
CA SER A 210 -4.92 -11.25 -0.38
C SER A 210 -5.23 -10.04 0.50
N PHE A 211 -5.26 -10.24 1.83
CA PHE A 211 -5.50 -9.18 2.81
C PHE A 211 -4.73 -9.44 4.10
N VAL A 212 -4.50 -8.36 4.86
CA VAL A 212 -3.77 -8.42 6.15
C VAL A 212 -4.76 -8.35 7.29
N VAL A 213 -4.57 -9.25 8.27
CA VAL A 213 -5.33 -9.30 9.52
C VAL A 213 -4.40 -8.94 10.68
N ALA A 214 -4.81 -8.03 11.56
CA ALA A 214 -4.09 -7.64 12.76
C ALA A 214 -4.84 -8.06 14.03
N ASP A 215 -4.12 -8.65 14.99
CA ASP A 215 -4.59 -8.75 16.38
C ASP A 215 -4.45 -7.37 17.02
N ILE A 216 -5.53 -6.88 17.58
CA ILE A 216 -5.58 -5.62 18.28
C ILE A 216 -5.53 -5.92 19.80
N PRO A 217 -4.33 -5.95 20.42
CA PRO A 217 -4.22 -6.11 21.86
C PRO A 217 -4.69 -4.85 22.59
N GLY A 218 -5.11 -4.95 23.83
CA GLY A 218 -5.30 -3.81 24.72
C GLY A 218 -6.70 -3.22 24.84
N LEU A 219 -7.72 -3.79 24.18
CA LEU A 219 -9.10 -3.47 24.50
C LEU A 219 -9.50 -4.24 25.76
N ILE A 220 -9.39 -3.61 26.92
CA ILE A 220 -9.76 -4.13 28.25
C ILE A 220 -10.51 -3.04 28.98
N GLU A 221 -11.47 -3.43 29.82
CA GLU A 221 -12.19 -2.54 30.75
C GLU A 221 -11.21 -1.56 31.44
N GLY A 222 -11.38 -0.25 31.26
CA GLY A 222 -10.58 0.79 31.88
C GLY A 222 -9.32 1.25 31.13
N ALA A 223 -9.08 0.81 29.89
CA ALA A 223 -7.93 1.26 29.09
C ALA A 223 -7.97 2.77 28.76
N HIS A 224 -9.13 3.41 28.90
CA HIS A 224 -9.30 4.85 28.69
C HIS A 224 -8.92 5.72 29.91
N GLU A 225 -8.79 5.15 31.11
CA GLU A 225 -8.59 5.91 32.33
C GLU A 225 -7.12 6.17 32.72
N GLY A 226 -6.16 5.60 32.03
CA GLY A 226 -4.79 5.84 32.45
C GLY A 226 -3.69 5.29 31.55
N THR A 227 -2.72 6.09 31.28
CA THR A 227 -1.43 5.79 30.70
C THR A 227 -1.37 5.60 29.18
N GLY A 228 -1.77 6.58 28.34
CA GLY A 228 -1.20 6.81 26.99
C GLY A 228 -1.11 5.65 25.98
N LEU A 229 -1.16 4.42 26.43
CA LEU A 229 -1.01 3.18 25.68
C LEU A 229 -2.20 2.89 24.76
N GLY A 230 -3.43 3.13 25.24
CA GLY A 230 -4.64 2.89 24.47
C GLY A 230 -4.78 3.83 23.27
N ALA A 231 -4.50 5.12 23.43
CA ALA A 231 -4.71 6.13 22.39
C ALA A 231 -3.75 5.99 21.18
N GLN A 232 -2.54 5.51 21.38
CA GLN A 232 -1.59 5.27 20.28
C GLN A 232 -2.00 4.03 19.48
N PHE A 233 -2.49 3.00 20.17
CA PHE A 233 -2.88 1.75 19.56
C PHE A 233 -4.19 1.87 18.75
N LEU A 234 -5.11 2.71 19.19
CA LEU A 234 -6.39 2.93 18.53
C LEU A 234 -6.29 3.76 17.24
N ARG A 235 -5.24 4.58 17.11
CA ARG A 235 -4.86 5.14 15.81
C ARG A 235 -4.56 4.07 14.75
N HIS A 236 -4.28 2.84 15.16
CA HIS A 236 -4.07 1.72 14.25
C HIS A 236 -5.38 1.06 13.82
N ILE A 237 -6.41 1.06 14.70
CA ILE A 237 -7.75 0.61 14.32
C ILE A 237 -8.37 1.57 13.30
N GLU A 238 -8.12 2.88 13.41
CA GLU A 238 -8.53 3.86 12.39
C GLU A 238 -8.11 3.45 10.99
N ARG A 239 -6.98 2.76 10.87
CA ARG A 239 -6.35 2.32 9.63
C ARG A 239 -6.74 0.91 9.21
N THR A 240 -7.71 0.29 9.86
CA THR A 240 -8.33 -0.95 9.39
C THR A 240 -9.60 -0.64 8.61
N ARG A 241 -9.92 -1.46 7.61
CA ARG A 241 -11.12 -1.28 6.76
C ARG A 241 -12.34 -2.00 7.33
N LEU A 242 -12.12 -3.12 7.99
CA LEU A 242 -13.14 -4.03 8.51
C LEU A 242 -12.75 -4.49 9.92
N LEU A 243 -13.72 -4.66 10.81
CA LEU A 243 -13.50 -5.23 12.12
C LEU A 243 -14.11 -6.63 12.21
N VAL A 244 -13.44 -7.52 12.95
CA VAL A 244 -13.99 -8.80 13.38
C VAL A 244 -14.05 -8.81 14.89
N HIS A 245 -15.26 -8.81 15.44
CA HIS A 245 -15.47 -8.88 16.87
C HIS A 245 -15.58 -10.34 17.31
N LEU A 246 -14.59 -10.83 18.02
CA LEU A 246 -14.58 -12.17 18.59
C LEU A 246 -15.26 -12.17 19.95
N VAL A 247 -16.25 -13.06 20.13
CA VAL A 247 -17.00 -13.23 21.38
C VAL A 247 -16.89 -14.70 21.81
N ASP A 248 -16.40 -14.94 23.03
CA ASP A 248 -16.28 -16.26 23.61
C ASP A 248 -17.66 -16.78 24.06
N VAL A 249 -18.07 -17.92 23.53
CA VAL A 249 -19.35 -18.56 23.90
C VAL A 249 -19.15 -19.81 24.78
N SER A 250 -17.95 -20.04 25.28
CA SER A 250 -17.65 -21.13 26.21
C SER A 250 -17.96 -20.74 27.66
N ASP A 251 -18.04 -21.73 28.54
CA ASP A 251 -18.14 -21.48 29.98
C ASP A 251 -16.77 -21.21 30.63
N SER A 252 -15.68 -21.56 29.95
CA SER A 252 -14.31 -21.37 30.43
C SER A 252 -13.88 -19.90 30.53
N SER A 253 -14.62 -18.98 29.91
CA SER A 253 -14.34 -17.55 29.97
C SER A 253 -14.63 -16.90 31.34
N GLY A 254 -15.42 -17.59 32.20
CA GLY A 254 -15.90 -17.01 33.46
C GLY A 254 -16.92 -15.87 33.28
N ARG A 255 -17.28 -15.53 32.05
CA ARG A 255 -18.21 -14.44 31.72
C ARG A 255 -19.59 -15.01 31.43
N PRO A 256 -20.62 -14.51 32.11
CA PRO A 256 -21.96 -15.10 32.02
C PRO A 256 -22.69 -14.68 30.73
N ASP A 257 -22.38 -13.51 30.15
CA ASP A 257 -23.20 -12.90 29.11
C ASP A 257 -22.40 -12.42 27.90
N PRO A 258 -22.44 -13.15 26.78
CA PRO A 258 -21.72 -12.78 25.57
C PRO A 258 -22.22 -11.49 24.92
N VAL A 259 -23.45 -11.08 25.18
CA VAL A 259 -24.01 -9.83 24.66
C VAL A 259 -23.41 -8.64 25.42
N LYS A 260 -23.28 -8.74 26.75
CA LYS A 260 -22.60 -7.71 27.54
C LYS A 260 -21.13 -7.56 27.13
N ASP A 261 -20.43 -8.68 26.90
CA ASP A 261 -19.06 -8.66 26.41
C ASP A 261 -18.94 -7.91 25.08
N PHE A 262 -19.89 -8.13 24.16
CA PHE A 262 -19.96 -7.40 22.91
C PHE A 262 -20.18 -5.90 23.13
N GLU A 263 -21.17 -5.54 23.97
CA GLU A 263 -21.53 -4.14 24.22
C GLU A 263 -20.39 -3.35 24.91
N VAL A 264 -19.68 -3.97 25.86
CA VAL A 264 -18.53 -3.33 26.53
C VAL A 264 -17.45 -2.96 25.53
N ILE A 265 -17.06 -3.88 24.66
CA ILE A 265 -16.03 -3.59 23.62
C ILE A 265 -16.54 -2.53 22.64
N MET A 266 -17.82 -2.53 22.26
CA MET A 266 -18.37 -1.50 21.38
C MET A 266 -18.39 -0.12 22.04
N ASN A 267 -18.71 -0.06 23.33
CA ASN A 267 -18.67 1.20 24.09
C ASN A 267 -17.23 1.72 24.23
N GLU A 268 -16.26 0.83 24.40
CA GLU A 268 -14.87 1.18 24.43
C GLU A 268 -14.40 1.75 23.09
N LEU A 269 -14.77 1.11 21.97
CA LEU A 269 -14.49 1.63 20.62
C LEU A 269 -15.16 3.01 20.40
N ALA A 270 -16.38 3.20 20.86
CA ALA A 270 -17.09 4.48 20.77
C ALA A 270 -16.45 5.58 21.63
N SER A 271 -15.94 5.24 22.81
CA SER A 271 -15.28 6.20 23.73
C SER A 271 -14.00 6.78 23.15
N PHE A 272 -13.37 6.09 22.20
CA PHE A 272 -12.17 6.57 21.53
C PHE A 272 -12.44 7.61 20.44
N GLY A 273 -13.66 7.72 19.97
CA GLY A 273 -14.00 8.57 18.84
C GLY A 273 -13.48 8.00 17.50
N ALA A 274 -13.16 8.86 16.56
CA ALA A 274 -12.68 8.48 15.22
C ALA A 274 -13.64 7.60 14.38
N GLY A 275 -14.90 7.44 14.81
CA GLY A 275 -15.93 6.69 14.09
C GLY A 275 -15.68 5.18 13.99
N LEU A 276 -14.91 4.61 14.93
CA LEU A 276 -14.57 3.19 14.94
C LEU A 276 -15.79 2.29 15.09
N GLU A 277 -16.80 2.74 15.84
CA GLU A 277 -18.07 2.05 16.02
C GLU A 277 -18.92 1.99 14.75
N ALA A 278 -18.66 2.89 13.80
CA ALA A 278 -19.37 2.93 12.51
C ALA A 278 -18.72 2.06 11.43
N LYS A 279 -17.55 1.48 11.72
CA LYS A 279 -16.86 0.63 10.74
C LYS A 279 -17.64 -0.64 10.42
N PRO A 280 -17.57 -1.14 9.17
CA PRO A 280 -18.09 -2.45 8.82
C PRO A 280 -17.56 -3.51 9.78
N MET A 281 -18.46 -4.37 10.29
CA MET A 281 -18.11 -5.36 11.31
C MET A 281 -18.73 -6.71 11.03
N LEU A 282 -17.94 -7.78 11.26
CA LEU A 282 -18.42 -9.15 11.35
C LEU A 282 -18.26 -9.64 12.80
N VAL A 283 -19.16 -10.50 13.25
CA VAL A 283 -19.08 -11.11 14.59
C VAL A 283 -18.66 -12.57 14.47
N ALA A 284 -17.66 -12.97 15.23
CA ALA A 284 -17.21 -14.36 15.32
C ALA A 284 -17.49 -14.91 16.72
N ALA A 285 -18.37 -15.91 16.83
CA ALA A 285 -18.54 -16.66 18.07
C ALA A 285 -17.40 -17.67 18.17
N SER A 286 -16.46 -17.45 19.09
CA SER A 286 -15.27 -18.30 19.24
C SER A 286 -15.51 -19.46 20.22
N LYS A 287 -14.63 -20.48 20.13
CA LYS A 287 -14.63 -21.70 20.99
C LYS A 287 -15.93 -22.50 20.93
N ILE A 288 -16.46 -22.68 19.70
CA ILE A 288 -17.72 -23.43 19.52
C ILE A 288 -17.56 -24.92 19.86
N ASP A 289 -16.36 -25.46 19.85
CA ASP A 289 -16.03 -26.82 20.27
C ASP A 289 -16.40 -27.13 21.75
N VAL A 290 -16.39 -26.08 22.60
CA VAL A 290 -16.74 -26.14 24.03
C VAL A 290 -17.86 -25.15 24.37
N ALA A 291 -18.69 -24.80 23.38
CA ALA A 291 -19.70 -23.76 23.51
C ALA A 291 -20.85 -24.12 24.46
N ASN A 292 -21.28 -23.14 25.24
CA ASN A 292 -22.56 -23.19 25.92
C ASN A 292 -23.68 -22.82 24.91
N LYS A 293 -24.61 -23.79 24.70
CA LYS A 293 -25.70 -23.63 23.72
C LYS A 293 -26.57 -22.39 23.99
N SER A 294 -26.81 -22.06 25.26
CA SER A 294 -27.61 -20.90 25.63
C SER A 294 -26.92 -19.57 25.31
N LYS A 295 -25.61 -19.46 25.57
CA LYS A 295 -24.79 -18.30 25.22
C LYS A 295 -24.75 -18.07 23.71
N LEU A 296 -24.51 -19.15 22.95
CA LEU A 296 -24.51 -19.08 21.49
C LEU A 296 -25.89 -18.68 20.93
N ALA A 297 -26.96 -19.22 21.46
CA ALA A 297 -28.33 -18.86 21.05
C ALA A 297 -28.64 -17.37 21.36
N LYS A 298 -28.23 -16.90 22.54
CA LYS A 298 -28.40 -15.49 22.95
C LYS A 298 -27.63 -14.55 22.02
N LEU A 299 -26.37 -14.85 21.73
CA LEU A 299 -25.55 -14.04 20.81
C LEU A 299 -26.14 -14.06 19.39
N ARG A 300 -26.62 -15.21 18.91
CA ARG A 300 -27.28 -15.34 17.60
C ARG A 300 -28.54 -14.47 17.50
N GLN A 301 -29.38 -14.46 18.53
CA GLN A 301 -30.58 -13.63 18.59
C GLN A 301 -30.21 -12.14 18.60
N PHE A 302 -29.19 -11.75 19.34
CA PHE A 302 -28.69 -10.38 19.39
C PHE A 302 -28.18 -9.92 18.03
N CYS A 303 -27.31 -10.72 17.36
CA CYS A 303 -26.78 -10.39 16.04
C CYS A 303 -27.89 -10.25 14.99
N ARG A 304 -28.92 -11.11 15.02
CA ARG A 304 -30.09 -10.97 14.13
C ARG A 304 -30.82 -9.63 14.33
N ARG A 305 -31.04 -9.20 15.57
CA ARG A 305 -31.70 -7.91 15.88
C ARG A 305 -30.88 -6.73 15.38
N LYS A 306 -29.56 -6.82 15.48
CA LYS A 306 -28.62 -5.77 15.05
C LYS A 306 -28.24 -5.88 13.56
N LYS A 307 -28.75 -6.86 12.81
CA LYS A 307 -28.42 -7.16 11.41
C LYS A 307 -26.91 -7.40 11.20
N LEU A 308 -26.23 -7.98 12.19
CA LEU A 308 -24.82 -8.34 12.12
C LEU A 308 -24.67 -9.79 11.66
N ALA A 309 -23.70 -10.03 10.75
CA ALA A 309 -23.35 -11.37 10.32
C ALA A 309 -22.57 -12.09 11.42
N LEU A 310 -23.05 -13.28 11.83
CA LEU A 310 -22.43 -14.11 12.87
C LEU A 310 -21.80 -15.36 12.28
N TYR A 311 -20.54 -15.59 12.60
CA TYR A 311 -19.75 -16.76 12.19
C TYR A 311 -19.30 -17.55 13.42
N PRO A 312 -19.92 -18.71 13.69
CA PRO A 312 -19.42 -19.61 14.73
C PRO A 312 -18.13 -20.27 14.28
N ILE A 313 -17.09 -20.22 15.12
CA ILE A 313 -15.74 -20.72 14.78
C ILE A 313 -15.08 -21.45 15.95
N SER A 314 -14.25 -22.43 15.64
CA SER A 314 -13.30 -23.03 16.58
C SER A 314 -11.87 -22.88 16.05
N GLY A 315 -11.02 -22.21 16.80
CA GLY A 315 -9.59 -22.14 16.51
C GLY A 315 -8.85 -23.48 16.71
N VAL A 316 -9.42 -24.38 17.51
CA VAL A 316 -8.83 -25.69 17.79
C VAL A 316 -9.18 -26.71 16.71
N THR A 317 -10.46 -26.90 16.43
CA THR A 317 -10.95 -27.87 15.44
C THR A 317 -10.84 -27.38 14.00
N GLY A 318 -10.83 -26.06 13.78
CA GLY A 318 -10.89 -25.46 12.46
C GLY A 318 -12.32 -25.25 11.94
N GLU A 319 -13.34 -25.69 12.67
CA GLU A 319 -14.74 -25.55 12.27
C GLU A 319 -15.12 -24.08 12.06
N GLY A 320 -15.80 -23.79 10.95
CA GLY A 320 -16.29 -22.45 10.60
C GLY A 320 -15.24 -21.47 10.11
N ILE A 321 -13.93 -21.77 10.22
CA ILE A 321 -12.84 -20.85 9.85
C ILE A 321 -12.86 -20.53 8.36
N ASP A 322 -13.01 -21.51 7.48
CA ASP A 322 -13.05 -21.25 6.03
C ASP A 322 -14.23 -20.37 5.63
N LYS A 323 -15.40 -20.56 6.24
CA LYS A 323 -16.56 -19.71 6.00
C LYS A 323 -16.28 -18.25 6.40
N LEU A 324 -15.65 -18.04 7.55
CA LEU A 324 -15.24 -16.70 7.99
C LEU A 324 -14.18 -16.10 7.04
N LYS A 325 -13.18 -16.89 6.65
CA LYS A 325 -12.12 -16.50 5.75
C LYS A 325 -12.65 -16.00 4.39
N TYR A 326 -13.58 -16.74 3.78
CA TYR A 326 -14.23 -16.33 2.53
C TYR A 326 -15.11 -15.09 2.70
N ALA A 327 -15.84 -15.00 3.81
CA ALA A 327 -16.65 -13.81 4.11
C ALA A 327 -15.81 -12.55 4.28
N LEU A 328 -14.65 -12.68 4.95
CA LEU A 328 -13.68 -11.60 5.10
C LEU A 328 -13.12 -11.15 3.75
N ALA A 329 -12.67 -12.10 2.90
CA ALA A 329 -12.16 -11.81 1.58
C ALA A 329 -13.18 -11.06 0.74
N LYS A 330 -14.41 -11.55 0.69
CA LYS A 330 -15.52 -10.93 -0.05
C LYS A 330 -15.78 -9.50 0.47
N ARG A 331 -15.87 -9.30 1.80
CA ARG A 331 -16.18 -8.00 2.36
C ARG A 331 -15.06 -6.99 2.19
N VAL A 332 -13.80 -7.43 2.31
CA VAL A 332 -12.62 -6.59 2.02
C VAL A 332 -12.62 -6.15 0.55
N ASP A 333 -12.91 -7.07 -0.39
CA ASP A 333 -12.98 -6.75 -1.81
C ASP A 333 -14.14 -5.77 -2.13
N GLU A 334 -15.32 -5.96 -1.52
CA GLU A 334 -16.44 -5.03 -1.64
C GLU A 334 -16.04 -3.62 -1.16
N ILE A 335 -15.45 -3.49 0.05
CA ILE A 335 -15.01 -2.22 0.61
C ILE A 335 -13.95 -1.56 -0.29
N ARG A 336 -13.02 -2.33 -0.84
CA ARG A 336 -12.01 -1.83 -1.78
C ARG A 336 -12.66 -1.25 -3.05
N ARG A 337 -13.74 -1.87 -3.55
CA ARG A 337 -14.48 -1.40 -4.73
C ARG A 337 -15.40 -0.21 -4.45
N GLU A 338 -15.96 -0.13 -3.24
CA GLU A 338 -16.84 0.97 -2.82
C GLU A 338 -16.07 2.27 -2.56
N THR A 339 -14.75 2.22 -2.35
CA THR A 339 -13.92 3.43 -2.24
C THR A 339 -13.87 4.12 -3.62
N PRO A 340 -14.45 5.33 -3.80
CA PRO A 340 -14.68 5.90 -5.13
C PRO A 340 -13.36 6.12 -5.86
N ARG A 341 -13.29 5.62 -7.12
CA ARG A 341 -12.29 6.02 -8.09
C ARG A 341 -12.54 7.49 -8.42
N ILE A 342 -11.80 8.40 -7.84
CA ILE A 342 -11.83 9.79 -8.29
C ILE A 342 -11.07 9.81 -9.61
N ALA A 343 -11.77 10.24 -10.68
CA ALA A 343 -11.15 10.50 -11.97
C ALA A 343 -9.97 11.48 -11.77
N PRO A 344 -8.89 11.33 -12.56
CA PRO A 344 -7.81 12.30 -12.51
C PRO A 344 -8.40 13.67 -12.85
N ASP A 345 -8.15 14.66 -12.00
CA ASP A 345 -8.47 16.04 -12.29
C ASP A 345 -7.80 16.39 -13.62
N GLN A 346 -8.62 16.67 -14.64
CA GLN A 346 -8.22 17.32 -15.87
C GLN A 346 -8.08 18.80 -15.53
N ASP A 347 -6.95 19.18 -14.97
CA ASP A 347 -6.60 20.61 -14.88
C ASP A 347 -5.12 20.82 -15.16
N GLY A 348 -4.90 21.54 -16.30
CA GLY A 348 -3.81 22.46 -16.59
C GLY A 348 -2.48 21.90 -17.05
#